data_aabb927dbcc7069aaa4f50068750fb1d
#
_entry.id   aabb927dbcc7069aaa4f50068750fb1d
#
_cell.length_a   1.000
_cell.length_b   1.000
_cell.length_c   1.000
_cell.angle_alpha   90.00
_cell.angle_beta   90.00
_cell.angle_gamma   90.00
#
_symmetry.space_group_name_H-M   'P 1'
#
loop_
_entity.id
_entity.type
_entity.pdbx_description
1 polymer ?
#
loop_
_entity_poly.entity_id
_entity_poly.type
_entity_poly.pdbx_seq_one_letter_code
_entity_poly.pdbx_strand_id
1 'polypeptide(L)'
;MKYDYIIVGSGLASIMFAEQLRLHNKSFIVISNRSQQASVVASGLYNPVVLKRFTATWNAAAHLESALPKYVELEQLLGLKLDHVLPIHRVFNSVKEQNNWFLACDKPVLTNFLNPEIIPNTNSAVKAPFGFGAVNFTGRIDTQLLIEAYREFLSKRNQYIEETVEYSDVNDNSNGIEYRTVNARKIVFTEGFGVHKNPYFQYLPLEGTKGELLTIHAPTLKLEAILKSSIFVIPMEKDHYLVGSTYEWTDKTNTPTSNAKTELLEKLERLIECEFEVIDQRAGIRPTVVDRRPLVGQHPVHKNSYILNGLGTRGVLVAPAMAKALYDSIEEDTPLPAEIDINRFVAAFF
;
A
#
# COMPACT_ATOMS: atom_id res chain seq x y z
N MET A 1 -4.67 -12.75 29.45
CA MET A 1 -3.23 -12.56 29.10
C MET A 1 -2.96 -11.08 29.04
N LYS A 2 -1.79 -10.63 29.42
CA LYS A 2 -1.44 -9.19 29.43
C LYS A 2 -0.37 -8.93 28.36
N TYR A 3 -0.68 -8.01 27.43
CA TYR A 3 0.21 -7.58 26.35
C TYR A 3 0.56 -6.10 26.50
N ASP A 4 1.58 -5.63 25.80
CA ASP A 4 1.81 -4.20 25.62
C ASP A 4 0.81 -3.62 24.62
N TYR A 5 0.51 -4.38 23.54
CA TYR A 5 -0.36 -3.90 22.46
C TYR A 5 -1.37 -4.93 21.96
N ILE A 6 -2.58 -4.44 21.65
CA ILE A 6 -3.51 -5.08 20.71
C ILE A 6 -3.41 -4.34 19.39
N ILE A 7 -3.27 -5.05 18.27
CA ILE A 7 -3.34 -4.50 16.92
C ILE A 7 -4.60 -5.04 16.25
N VAL A 8 -5.45 -4.14 15.76
CA VAL A 8 -6.68 -4.51 15.04
C VAL A 8 -6.47 -4.36 13.54
N GLY A 9 -6.57 -5.46 12.81
CA GLY A 9 -6.26 -5.54 11.38
C GLY A 9 -5.00 -6.36 11.08
N SER A 10 -4.82 -6.81 9.84
CA SER A 10 -3.69 -7.65 9.42
C SER A 10 -3.17 -7.29 8.01
N GLY A 11 -3.27 -6.01 7.64
CA GLY A 11 -2.70 -5.46 6.41
C GLY A 11 -1.28 -4.92 6.59
N LEU A 12 -0.77 -4.17 5.59
CA LEU A 12 0.58 -3.59 5.61
C LEU A 12 0.84 -2.70 6.85
N ALA A 13 -0.14 -1.88 7.25
CA ALA A 13 -0.01 -1.04 8.44
C ALA A 13 0.24 -1.88 9.70
N SER A 14 -0.55 -2.94 9.88
CA SER A 14 -0.42 -3.88 10.98
C SER A 14 0.95 -4.56 11.00
N ILE A 15 1.38 -5.10 9.86
CA ILE A 15 2.68 -5.79 9.75
C ILE A 15 3.82 -4.85 10.14
N MET A 16 3.84 -3.64 9.59
CA MET A 16 4.94 -2.69 9.84
C MET A 16 4.95 -2.22 11.29
N PHE A 17 3.78 -2.05 11.94
CA PHE A 17 3.73 -1.71 13.35
C PHE A 17 4.10 -2.89 14.25
N ALA A 18 3.64 -4.10 13.94
CA ALA A 18 4.03 -5.31 14.63
C ALA A 18 5.56 -5.54 14.58
N GLU A 19 6.20 -5.23 13.46
CA GLU A 19 7.67 -5.28 13.33
C GLU A 19 8.38 -4.23 14.20
N GLN A 20 7.83 -3.02 14.35
CA GLN A 20 8.38 -2.07 15.31
C GLN A 20 8.30 -2.65 16.74
N LEU A 21 7.16 -3.22 17.13
CA LEU A 21 6.99 -3.83 18.43
C LEU A 21 7.96 -5.01 18.66
N ARG A 22 8.10 -5.90 17.66
CA ARG A 22 9.00 -7.05 17.71
C ARG A 22 10.46 -6.63 17.90
N LEU A 23 10.92 -5.62 17.15
CA LEU A 23 12.29 -5.10 17.23
C LEU A 23 12.62 -4.50 18.61
N HIS A 24 11.62 -3.96 19.30
CA HIS A 24 11.76 -3.35 20.61
C HIS A 24 11.29 -4.27 21.77
N ASN A 25 11.14 -5.58 21.49
CA ASN A 25 10.74 -6.60 22.48
C ASN A 25 9.43 -6.28 23.20
N LYS A 26 8.49 -5.59 22.53
CA LYS A 26 7.14 -5.35 23.07
C LYS A 26 6.24 -6.55 22.77
N SER A 27 5.47 -6.96 23.76
CA SER A 27 4.49 -8.03 23.59
C SER A 27 3.23 -7.50 22.88
N PHE A 28 2.71 -8.26 21.92
CA PHE A 28 1.51 -7.85 21.19
C PHE A 28 0.69 -9.05 20.72
N ILE A 29 -0.57 -8.77 20.40
CA ILE A 29 -1.46 -9.68 19.71
C ILE A 29 -2.19 -8.96 18.58
N VAL A 30 -2.35 -9.63 17.45
CA VAL A 30 -3.08 -9.13 16.28
C VAL A 30 -4.45 -9.79 16.21
N ILE A 31 -5.50 -9.01 16.03
CA ILE A 31 -6.88 -9.48 15.88
C ILE A 31 -7.42 -9.01 14.52
N SER A 32 -7.90 -9.93 13.69
CA SER A 32 -8.42 -9.58 12.36
C SER A 32 -9.33 -10.65 11.78
N ASN A 33 -10.44 -10.23 11.17
CA ASN A 33 -11.37 -11.10 10.44
C ASN A 33 -11.04 -11.25 8.95
N ARG A 34 -9.90 -10.73 8.48
CA ARG A 34 -9.44 -10.74 7.07
C ARG A 34 -10.40 -10.08 6.07
N SER A 35 -11.38 -9.29 6.52
CA SER A 35 -12.39 -8.68 5.62
C SER A 35 -11.80 -7.60 4.69
N GLN A 36 -10.69 -6.97 5.09
CA GLN A 36 -10.07 -5.90 4.31
C GLN A 36 -9.05 -6.46 3.32
N GLN A 37 -9.30 -6.21 2.02
CA GLN A 37 -8.54 -6.83 0.94
C GLN A 37 -7.52 -5.89 0.27
N ALA A 38 -7.50 -4.60 0.60
CA ALA A 38 -6.68 -3.61 -0.10
C ALA A 38 -5.21 -4.02 -0.25
N SER A 39 -4.59 -4.51 0.82
CA SER A 39 -3.18 -4.90 0.79
C SER A 39 -2.95 -6.27 0.11
N VAL A 40 -3.92 -7.18 0.17
CA VAL A 40 -3.84 -8.50 -0.50
C VAL A 40 -4.00 -8.35 -2.01
N VAL A 41 -4.91 -7.46 -2.45
CA VAL A 41 -5.19 -7.20 -3.88
C VAL A 41 -4.17 -6.25 -4.50
N ALA A 42 -3.47 -5.44 -3.70
CA ALA A 42 -2.52 -4.47 -4.21
C ALA A 42 -1.48 -5.10 -5.14
N SER A 43 -1.15 -4.40 -6.23
CA SER A 43 -0.05 -4.81 -7.11
C SER A 43 1.32 -4.78 -6.42
N GLY A 44 1.40 -4.19 -5.24
CA GLY A 44 2.64 -4.04 -4.49
C GLY A 44 3.64 -3.05 -5.08
N LEU A 45 3.27 -2.35 -6.14
CA LEU A 45 4.15 -1.45 -6.88
C LEU A 45 4.67 -0.32 -5.99
N TYR A 46 5.99 -0.12 -6.00
CA TYR A 46 6.62 1.07 -5.45
C TYR A 46 7.26 1.92 -6.54
N ASN A 47 7.00 3.22 -6.47
CA ASN A 47 7.41 4.19 -7.48
C ASN A 47 7.54 5.59 -6.84
N PRO A 48 8.71 6.23 -6.90
CA PRO A 48 8.93 7.56 -6.33
C PRO A 48 8.31 8.71 -7.13
N VAL A 49 7.78 8.44 -8.33
CA VAL A 49 7.33 9.48 -9.27
C VAL A 49 5.84 9.36 -9.58
N VAL A 50 5.13 10.49 -9.57
CA VAL A 50 3.76 10.61 -10.10
C VAL A 50 3.84 10.77 -11.61
N LEU A 51 3.84 9.67 -12.36
CA LEU A 51 4.09 9.62 -13.80
C LEU A 51 3.05 10.34 -14.67
N LYS A 52 1.88 10.69 -14.16
CA LYS A 52 0.90 11.52 -14.86
C LYS A 52 1.31 13.01 -14.93
N ARG A 53 2.09 13.47 -13.94
CA ARG A 53 2.45 14.88 -13.76
C ARG A 53 3.94 15.13 -13.81
N PHE A 54 4.75 14.09 -13.85
CA PHE A 54 6.21 14.13 -13.68
C PHE A 54 6.62 14.94 -12.45
N THR A 55 6.13 14.52 -11.29
CA THR A 55 6.45 15.12 -10.00
C THR A 55 6.86 14.02 -9.02
N ALA A 56 7.73 14.34 -8.07
CA ALA A 56 8.04 13.41 -6.99
C ALA A 56 6.79 13.10 -6.16
N THR A 57 6.74 11.89 -5.61
CA THR A 57 5.77 11.56 -4.59
C THR A 57 6.16 12.26 -3.27
N TRP A 58 5.22 12.38 -2.36
CA TRP A 58 5.47 12.94 -1.04
C TRP A 58 6.62 12.17 -0.34
N ASN A 59 7.63 12.89 0.11
CA ASN A 59 8.82 12.37 0.78
C ASN A 59 9.45 11.14 0.12
N ALA A 60 9.50 11.11 -1.24
CA ALA A 60 9.86 9.94 -2.03
C ALA A 60 11.18 9.27 -1.59
N ALA A 61 12.25 10.05 -1.44
CA ALA A 61 13.57 9.54 -1.08
C ALA A 61 13.56 8.91 0.32
N ALA A 62 13.06 9.66 1.31
CA ALA A 62 13.02 9.19 2.70
C ALA A 62 12.15 7.92 2.85
N HIS A 63 11.04 7.84 2.10
CA HIS A 63 10.20 6.64 2.12
C HIS A 63 10.89 5.43 1.48
N LEU A 64 11.64 5.59 0.39
CA LEU A 64 12.43 4.51 -0.22
C LEU A 64 13.53 4.02 0.74
N GLU A 65 14.27 4.96 1.35
CA GLU A 65 15.33 4.66 2.32
C GLU A 65 14.79 3.91 3.56
N SER A 66 13.59 4.24 4.00
CA SER A 66 12.94 3.55 5.11
C SER A 66 12.31 2.22 4.72
N ALA A 67 11.73 2.12 3.52
CA ALA A 67 10.90 0.97 3.14
C ALA A 67 11.73 -0.21 2.63
N LEU A 68 12.68 0.01 1.73
CA LEU A 68 13.37 -1.10 1.08
C LEU A 68 14.18 -1.96 2.07
N PRO A 69 14.97 -1.41 3.02
CA PRO A 69 15.63 -2.22 4.03
C PRO A 69 14.64 -3.03 4.88
N LYS A 70 13.46 -2.48 5.19
CA LYS A 70 12.44 -3.18 5.99
C LYS A 70 11.90 -4.41 5.27
N TYR A 71 11.71 -4.35 3.94
CA TYR A 71 11.31 -5.55 3.18
C TYR A 71 12.41 -6.59 3.11
N VAL A 72 13.69 -6.20 3.04
CA VAL A 72 14.81 -7.13 3.14
C VAL A 72 14.84 -7.83 4.50
N GLU A 73 14.60 -7.11 5.59
CA GLU A 73 14.47 -7.71 6.93
C GLU A 73 13.31 -8.71 7.01
N LEU A 74 12.17 -8.39 6.39
CA LEU A 74 11.01 -9.28 6.32
C LEU A 74 11.28 -10.52 5.45
N GLU A 75 12.00 -10.37 4.33
CA GLU A 75 12.47 -11.52 3.52
C GLU A 75 13.30 -12.49 4.36
N GLN A 76 14.26 -11.96 5.13
CA GLN A 76 15.11 -12.76 6.01
C GLN A 76 14.30 -13.43 7.13
N LEU A 77 13.39 -12.68 7.77
CA LEU A 77 12.54 -13.18 8.85
C LEU A 77 11.64 -14.34 8.41
N LEU A 78 11.06 -14.22 7.21
CA LEU A 78 10.08 -15.16 6.68
C LEU A 78 10.69 -16.25 5.80
N GLY A 79 11.95 -16.10 5.38
CA GLY A 79 12.63 -17.03 4.46
C GLY A 79 12.02 -16.99 3.06
N LEU A 80 11.55 -15.82 2.59
CA LEU A 80 10.82 -15.66 1.33
C LEU A 80 11.42 -14.54 0.49
N LYS A 81 11.20 -14.59 -0.83
CA LYS A 81 11.47 -13.47 -1.73
C LYS A 81 10.20 -12.63 -1.91
N LEU A 82 10.28 -11.36 -1.52
CA LEU A 82 9.15 -10.42 -1.54
C LEU A 82 9.37 -9.27 -2.52
N ASP A 83 10.60 -8.73 -2.57
CA ASP A 83 10.94 -7.59 -3.42
C ASP A 83 11.41 -8.04 -4.80
N HIS A 84 10.67 -7.63 -5.83
CA HIS A 84 11.01 -7.80 -7.24
C HIS A 84 11.38 -6.44 -7.81
N VAL A 85 12.68 -6.14 -7.82
CA VAL A 85 13.22 -4.90 -8.41
C VAL A 85 13.03 -4.94 -9.92
N LEU A 86 12.23 -4.03 -10.44
CA LEU A 86 11.89 -3.91 -11.86
C LEU A 86 11.84 -2.43 -12.24
N PRO A 87 12.48 -2.00 -13.34
CA PRO A 87 12.32 -0.65 -13.82
C PRO A 87 10.89 -0.41 -14.31
N ILE A 88 10.40 0.84 -14.15
CA ILE A 88 9.17 1.24 -14.79
C ILE A 88 9.52 1.95 -16.09
N HIS A 89 8.99 1.46 -17.20
CA HIS A 89 9.03 2.09 -18.50
C HIS A 89 7.73 2.89 -18.71
N ARG A 90 7.85 4.23 -18.65
CA ARG A 90 6.77 5.15 -19.00
C ARG A 90 6.62 5.17 -20.52
N VAL A 91 5.52 4.67 -21.06
CA VAL A 91 5.20 4.71 -22.50
C VAL A 91 4.88 6.15 -22.90
N PHE A 92 5.61 6.69 -23.87
CA PHE A 92 5.31 8.01 -24.44
C PHE A 92 4.29 7.92 -25.56
N ASN A 93 3.34 8.88 -25.57
CA ASN A 93 2.30 8.96 -26.57
C ASN A 93 2.58 10.04 -27.63
N SER A 94 3.62 10.87 -27.43
CA SER A 94 3.99 11.95 -28.36
C SER A 94 5.39 12.49 -28.05
N VAL A 95 5.98 13.20 -29.02
CA VAL A 95 7.22 13.98 -28.85
C VAL A 95 7.05 15.06 -27.75
N LYS A 96 5.86 15.65 -27.63
CA LYS A 96 5.58 16.60 -26.53
C LYS A 96 5.75 15.96 -25.17
N GLU A 97 5.35 14.71 -25.00
CA GLU A 97 5.49 13.98 -23.72
C GLU A 97 6.96 13.65 -23.44
N GLN A 98 7.76 13.33 -24.47
CA GLN A 98 9.22 13.19 -24.34
C GLN A 98 9.88 14.51 -23.90
N ASN A 99 9.50 15.63 -24.51
CA ASN A 99 10.03 16.95 -24.11
C ASN A 99 9.69 17.29 -22.64
N ASN A 100 8.46 16.98 -22.20
CA ASN A 100 8.06 17.15 -20.81
C ASN A 100 8.86 16.24 -19.87
N TRP A 101 9.22 15.04 -20.33
CA TRP A 101 10.09 14.13 -19.61
C TRP A 101 11.48 14.68 -19.39
N PHE A 102 12.13 15.21 -20.45
CA PHE A 102 13.43 15.85 -20.34
C PHE A 102 13.42 17.00 -19.34
N LEU A 103 12.42 17.89 -19.45
CA LEU A 103 12.24 18.97 -18.48
C LEU A 103 12.03 18.47 -17.03
N ALA A 104 11.45 17.30 -16.87
CA ALA A 104 11.28 16.69 -15.55
C ALA A 104 12.58 16.10 -15.02
N CYS A 105 13.42 15.50 -15.88
CA CYS A 105 14.72 14.96 -15.50
C CYS A 105 15.66 16.03 -14.93
N ASP A 106 15.54 17.28 -15.38
CA ASP A 106 16.33 18.42 -14.91
C ASP A 106 15.90 18.94 -13.51
N LYS A 107 14.75 18.47 -12.99
CA LYS A 107 14.30 18.90 -11.66
C LYS A 107 15.13 18.22 -10.56
N PRO A 108 15.74 18.95 -9.62
CA PRO A 108 16.59 18.35 -8.57
C PRO A 108 15.95 17.20 -7.79
N VAL A 109 14.63 17.29 -7.55
CA VAL A 109 13.86 16.26 -6.82
C VAL A 109 13.57 15.01 -7.65
N LEU A 110 13.84 15.00 -8.95
CA LEU A 110 13.56 13.91 -9.88
C LEU A 110 14.81 13.35 -10.58
N THR A 111 15.93 14.08 -10.57
CA THR A 111 17.16 13.71 -11.27
C THR A 111 17.64 12.29 -10.96
N ASN A 112 17.52 11.85 -9.71
CA ASN A 112 17.92 10.50 -9.33
C ASN A 112 16.89 9.43 -9.74
N PHE A 113 15.65 9.83 -10.02
CA PHE A 113 14.55 8.91 -10.28
C PHE A 113 14.23 8.74 -11.76
N LEU A 114 14.57 9.71 -12.60
CA LEU A 114 14.27 9.67 -14.03
C LEU A 114 15.54 9.54 -14.85
N ASN A 115 15.55 8.59 -15.81
CA ASN A 115 16.61 8.50 -16.79
C ASN A 115 16.28 9.44 -17.97
N PRO A 116 17.19 10.36 -18.36
CA PRO A 116 16.94 11.25 -19.50
C PRO A 116 17.00 10.53 -20.87
N GLU A 117 17.58 9.32 -20.93
CA GLU A 117 17.65 8.59 -22.18
C GLU A 117 16.30 8.00 -22.59
N ILE A 118 15.91 8.16 -23.85
CA ILE A 118 14.72 7.53 -24.42
C ILE A 118 15.09 6.11 -24.83
N ILE A 119 14.37 5.13 -24.28
CA ILE A 119 14.54 3.73 -24.63
C ILE A 119 13.67 3.45 -25.86
N PRO A 120 14.24 3.02 -27.00
CA PRO A 120 13.46 2.64 -28.18
C PRO A 120 12.65 1.37 -27.88
N ASN A 121 11.45 1.29 -28.47
CA ASN A 121 10.68 0.05 -28.38
C ASN A 121 11.23 -1.00 -29.36
N THR A 122 11.71 -2.09 -28.83
CA THR A 122 12.18 -3.28 -29.61
C THR A 122 11.24 -4.47 -29.48
N ASN A 123 10.18 -4.35 -28.65
CA ASN A 123 9.19 -5.41 -28.44
C ASN A 123 8.00 -5.20 -29.37
N SER A 124 7.86 -6.06 -30.38
CA SER A 124 6.75 -5.98 -31.37
C SER A 124 5.36 -6.22 -30.77
N ALA A 125 5.28 -6.83 -29.59
CA ALA A 125 4.03 -7.03 -28.87
C ALA A 125 3.56 -5.80 -28.10
N VAL A 126 4.34 -4.69 -28.11
CA VAL A 126 4.02 -3.45 -27.37
C VAL A 126 3.86 -2.28 -28.32
N LYS A 127 2.78 -1.53 -28.20
CA LYS A 127 2.48 -0.31 -28.97
C LYS A 127 3.11 0.91 -28.30
N ALA A 128 4.37 1.20 -28.63
CA ALA A 128 5.09 2.34 -28.06
C ALA A 128 5.94 3.05 -29.14
N PRO A 129 5.33 3.73 -30.13
CA PRO A 129 6.05 4.31 -31.26
C PRO A 129 6.99 5.46 -30.88
N PHE A 130 6.79 6.07 -29.71
CA PHE A 130 7.66 7.14 -29.20
C PHE A 130 8.62 6.62 -28.10
N GLY A 131 8.75 5.29 -27.91
CA GLY A 131 9.63 4.69 -26.90
C GLY A 131 9.20 4.94 -25.46
N PHE A 132 10.16 4.80 -24.56
CA PHE A 132 9.93 4.80 -23.11
C PHE A 132 10.90 5.74 -22.38
N GLY A 133 10.45 6.27 -21.24
CA GLY A 133 11.32 6.83 -20.21
C GLY A 133 11.45 5.88 -19.03
N ALA A 134 12.67 5.62 -18.58
CA ALA A 134 12.90 4.74 -17.43
C ALA A 134 12.82 5.48 -16.10
N VAL A 135 12.14 4.86 -15.12
CA VAL A 135 12.12 5.31 -13.73
C VAL A 135 12.96 4.36 -12.89
N ASN A 136 13.92 4.92 -12.16
CA ASN A 136 14.81 4.20 -11.26
C ASN A 136 14.17 4.00 -9.87
N PHE A 137 14.72 3.09 -9.07
CA PHE A 137 14.28 2.79 -7.71
C PHE A 137 12.81 2.39 -7.68
N THR A 138 12.43 1.52 -8.59
CA THR A 138 11.08 0.98 -8.73
C THR A 138 11.08 -0.53 -8.66
N GLY A 139 9.94 -1.08 -8.34
CA GLY A 139 9.75 -2.52 -8.26
C GLY A 139 8.39 -2.87 -7.67
N ARG A 140 8.27 -4.09 -7.22
CA ARG A 140 7.05 -4.63 -6.67
C ARG A 140 7.36 -5.49 -5.43
N ILE A 141 6.67 -5.22 -4.34
CA ILE A 141 6.62 -6.13 -3.20
C ILE A 141 5.45 -7.10 -3.40
N ASP A 142 5.67 -8.39 -3.22
CA ASP A 142 4.58 -9.36 -3.18
C ASP A 142 3.79 -9.24 -1.88
N THR A 143 2.83 -8.32 -1.88
CA THR A 143 2.05 -7.98 -0.68
C THR A 143 1.11 -9.10 -0.28
N GLN A 144 0.60 -9.89 -1.22
CA GLN A 144 -0.24 -11.05 -0.91
C GLN A 144 0.60 -12.09 -0.16
N LEU A 145 1.73 -12.50 -0.73
CA LEU A 145 2.65 -13.45 -0.11
C LEU A 145 3.12 -12.97 1.27
N LEU A 146 3.49 -11.70 1.38
CA LEU A 146 3.89 -11.10 2.66
C LEU A 146 2.81 -11.24 3.72
N ILE A 147 1.56 -10.87 3.40
CA ILE A 147 0.46 -10.88 4.37
C ILE A 147 0.13 -12.31 4.82
N GLU A 148 0.06 -13.25 3.87
CA GLU A 148 -0.22 -14.64 4.16
C GLU A 148 0.86 -15.27 5.05
N ALA A 149 2.12 -15.09 4.68
CA ALA A 149 3.26 -15.60 5.42
C ALA A 149 3.41 -14.96 6.81
N TYR A 150 3.15 -13.66 6.93
CA TYR A 150 3.25 -12.98 8.21
C TYR A 150 2.12 -13.39 9.17
N ARG A 151 0.90 -13.62 8.67
CA ARG A 151 -0.19 -14.20 9.47
C ARG A 151 0.16 -15.60 9.98
N GLU A 152 0.74 -16.43 9.14
CA GLU A 152 1.21 -17.76 9.53
C GLU A 152 2.33 -17.66 10.60
N PHE A 153 3.28 -16.75 10.41
CA PHE A 153 4.35 -16.46 11.36
C PHE A 153 3.80 -16.07 12.74
N LEU A 154 2.79 -15.19 12.81
CA LEU A 154 2.13 -14.80 14.05
C LEU A 154 1.30 -15.92 14.65
N SER A 155 0.58 -16.70 13.85
CA SER A 155 -0.24 -17.83 14.30
C SER A 155 0.60 -18.89 14.99
N LYS A 156 1.76 -19.24 14.43
CA LYS A 156 2.72 -20.19 15.04
C LYS A 156 3.26 -19.72 16.40
N ARG A 157 3.14 -18.42 16.69
CA ARG A 157 3.58 -17.80 17.97
C ARG A 157 2.45 -17.48 18.93
N ASN A 158 1.21 -17.89 18.59
CA ASN A 158 0.01 -17.53 19.34
C ASN A 158 -0.17 -15.99 19.47
N GLN A 159 0.24 -15.23 18.45
CA GLN A 159 0.13 -13.78 18.38
C GLN A 159 -0.93 -13.30 17.37
N TYR A 160 -1.80 -14.21 16.90
CA TYR A 160 -2.87 -13.91 15.96
C TYR A 160 -4.17 -14.57 16.38
N ILE A 161 -5.24 -13.76 16.43
CA ILE A 161 -6.62 -14.22 16.65
C ILE A 161 -7.42 -13.87 15.39
N GLU A 162 -8.03 -14.87 14.77
CA GLU A 162 -8.90 -14.66 13.62
C GLU A 162 -10.34 -14.47 14.08
N GLU A 163 -10.72 -13.21 14.30
CA GLU A 163 -12.08 -12.84 14.66
C GLU A 163 -12.42 -11.41 14.24
N THR A 164 -13.71 -11.11 14.18
CA THR A 164 -14.22 -9.74 14.08
C THR A 164 -14.14 -9.07 15.45
N VAL A 165 -13.50 -7.90 15.52
CA VAL A 165 -13.48 -7.12 16.76
C VAL A 165 -14.87 -6.54 17.00
N GLU A 166 -15.44 -6.88 18.15
CA GLU A 166 -16.64 -6.24 18.67
C GLU A 166 -16.24 -5.03 19.50
N TYR A 167 -16.46 -3.83 18.96
CA TYR A 167 -16.02 -2.58 19.60
C TYR A 167 -16.69 -2.31 20.93
N SER A 168 -17.88 -2.84 21.17
CA SER A 168 -18.57 -2.80 22.47
C SER A 168 -17.84 -3.56 23.58
N ASP A 169 -16.99 -4.53 23.20
CA ASP A 169 -16.19 -5.30 24.14
C ASP A 169 -14.84 -4.64 24.44
N VAL A 170 -14.52 -3.52 23.76
CA VAL A 170 -13.28 -2.75 23.99
C VAL A 170 -13.53 -1.75 25.12
N ASN A 171 -12.87 -1.93 26.25
CA ASN A 171 -12.92 -1.01 27.38
C ASN A 171 -11.56 -0.30 27.51
N ASP A 172 -11.53 1.00 27.16
CA ASP A 172 -10.36 1.88 27.32
C ASP A 172 -10.49 2.64 28.64
N ASN A 173 -9.69 2.26 29.64
CA ASN A 173 -9.71 2.82 30.99
C ASN A 173 -8.30 3.25 31.44
N SER A 174 -8.21 3.78 32.67
CA SER A 174 -6.92 4.25 33.24
C SER A 174 -5.85 3.17 33.38
N ASN A 175 -6.22 1.88 33.39
CA ASN A 175 -5.31 0.76 33.53
C ASN A 175 -4.85 0.18 32.17
N GLY A 176 -5.42 0.66 31.06
CA GLY A 176 -5.16 0.22 29.70
C GLY A 176 -6.42 -0.22 28.96
N ILE A 177 -6.26 -1.21 28.10
CA ILE A 177 -7.32 -1.79 27.27
C ILE A 177 -7.69 -3.18 27.79
N GLU A 178 -8.98 -3.40 27.98
CA GLU A 178 -9.56 -4.71 28.20
C GLU A 178 -10.42 -5.09 27.00
N TYR A 179 -10.14 -6.23 26.41
CA TYR A 179 -10.92 -6.80 25.30
C TYR A 179 -11.15 -8.29 25.58
N ARG A 180 -12.36 -8.64 26.03
CA ARG A 180 -12.70 -10.02 26.43
C ARG A 180 -11.69 -10.59 27.45
N THR A 181 -10.93 -11.61 27.05
CA THR A 181 -9.90 -12.25 27.89
C THR A 181 -8.49 -11.67 27.69
N VAL A 182 -8.36 -10.67 26.82
CA VAL A 182 -7.09 -10.03 26.48
C VAL A 182 -7.02 -8.66 27.15
N ASN A 183 -5.91 -8.40 27.84
CA ASN A 183 -5.60 -7.09 28.40
C ASN A 183 -4.33 -6.55 27.74
N ALA A 184 -4.30 -5.27 27.42
CA ALA A 184 -3.11 -4.61 26.90
C ALA A 184 -2.95 -3.19 27.46
N ARG A 185 -1.76 -2.62 27.34
CA ARG A 185 -1.55 -1.21 27.67
C ARG A 185 -2.21 -0.28 26.64
N LYS A 186 -2.17 -0.68 25.36
CA LYS A 186 -2.61 0.15 24.25
C LYS A 186 -3.26 -0.69 23.15
N ILE A 187 -4.14 -0.05 22.36
CA ILE A 187 -4.72 -0.64 21.15
C ILE A 187 -4.43 0.24 19.94
N VAL A 188 -4.04 -0.39 18.83
CA VAL A 188 -3.77 0.30 17.56
C VAL A 188 -4.66 -0.24 16.46
N PHE A 189 -5.50 0.62 15.90
CA PHE A 189 -6.41 0.29 14.82
C PHE A 189 -5.75 0.50 13.45
N THR A 190 -5.64 -0.58 12.66
CA THR A 190 -4.98 -0.62 11.35
C THR A 190 -5.90 -1.19 10.27
N GLU A 191 -7.17 -0.88 10.37
CA GLU A 191 -8.29 -1.58 9.72
C GLU A 191 -8.54 -1.20 8.27
N GLY A 192 -7.69 -0.33 7.68
CA GLY A 192 -7.89 0.14 6.32
C GLY A 192 -9.28 0.79 6.16
N PHE A 193 -10.02 0.43 5.12
CA PHE A 193 -11.38 0.96 4.90
C PHE A 193 -12.39 0.52 5.98
N GLY A 194 -12.08 -0.53 6.74
CA GLY A 194 -12.90 -1.00 7.86
C GLY A 194 -13.12 0.03 8.97
N VAL A 195 -12.30 1.07 9.04
CA VAL A 195 -12.40 2.16 10.02
C VAL A 195 -13.78 2.84 10.04
N HIS A 196 -14.55 2.78 8.97
CA HIS A 196 -15.92 3.31 8.93
C HIS A 196 -16.88 2.62 9.90
N LYS A 197 -16.54 1.44 10.38
CA LYS A 197 -17.31 0.70 11.39
C LYS A 197 -16.79 0.91 12.80
N ASN A 198 -15.62 1.55 12.93
CA ASN A 198 -14.94 1.76 14.19
C ASN A 198 -15.46 3.02 14.88
N PRO A 199 -16.19 2.93 16.01
CA PRO A 199 -16.78 4.07 16.70
C PRO A 199 -15.74 5.06 17.23
N TYR A 200 -14.49 4.65 17.43
CA TYR A 200 -13.41 5.52 17.90
C TYR A 200 -12.88 6.42 16.78
N PHE A 201 -12.81 5.94 15.53
CA PHE A 201 -12.11 6.64 14.44
C PHE A 201 -12.93 6.84 13.15
N GLN A 202 -14.23 6.47 13.14
CA GLN A 202 -15.10 6.65 11.96
C GLN A 202 -15.29 8.12 11.55
N TYR A 203 -15.00 9.06 12.44
CA TYR A 203 -15.07 10.49 12.17
C TYR A 203 -13.96 10.97 11.23
N LEU A 204 -12.87 10.23 11.11
CA LEU A 204 -11.75 10.62 10.26
C LEU A 204 -12.12 10.58 8.77
N PRO A 205 -11.67 11.55 7.94
CA PRO A 205 -12.10 11.71 6.55
C PRO A 205 -11.40 10.73 5.60
N LEU A 206 -11.62 9.43 5.79
CA LEU A 206 -11.15 8.36 4.93
C LEU A 206 -12.27 7.98 3.96
N GLU A 207 -12.15 8.36 2.69
CA GLU A 207 -13.21 8.15 1.68
C GLU A 207 -13.19 6.75 1.07
N GLY A 208 -12.01 6.17 0.94
CA GLY A 208 -11.82 4.92 0.22
C GLY A 208 -11.94 5.06 -1.30
N THR A 209 -11.14 4.30 -2.03
CA THR A 209 -11.20 4.24 -3.51
C THR A 209 -11.06 2.80 -3.93
N LYS A 210 -12.10 2.23 -4.55
CA LYS A 210 -12.04 0.89 -5.10
C LYS A 210 -11.10 0.86 -6.31
N GLY A 211 -10.28 -0.17 -6.38
CA GLY A 211 -9.44 -0.45 -7.52
C GLY A 211 -9.49 -1.91 -7.88
N GLU A 212 -9.56 -2.18 -9.17
CA GLU A 212 -9.59 -3.53 -9.70
C GLU A 212 -8.37 -3.80 -10.55
N LEU A 213 -7.92 -5.05 -10.51
CA LEU A 213 -6.79 -5.57 -11.26
C LEU A 213 -7.22 -6.82 -12.03
N LEU A 214 -6.65 -7.02 -13.21
CA LEU A 214 -6.71 -8.29 -13.93
C LEU A 214 -5.38 -9.01 -13.79
N THR A 215 -5.42 -10.34 -13.75
CA THR A 215 -4.29 -11.20 -14.06
C THR A 215 -4.52 -11.77 -15.45
N ILE A 216 -3.55 -11.59 -16.35
CA ILE A 216 -3.58 -12.15 -17.70
C ILE A 216 -2.41 -13.11 -17.89
N HIS A 217 -2.57 -14.07 -18.80
CA HIS A 217 -1.51 -14.91 -19.35
C HIS A 217 -1.26 -14.51 -20.80
N ALA A 218 -0.03 -14.11 -21.13
CA ALA A 218 0.34 -13.61 -22.46
C ALA A 218 1.77 -14.07 -22.84
N PRO A 219 1.93 -15.30 -23.34
CA PRO A 219 3.25 -15.92 -23.54
C PRO A 219 4.18 -15.19 -24.51
N THR A 220 3.64 -14.40 -25.43
CA THR A 220 4.40 -13.67 -26.43
C THR A 220 4.71 -12.23 -26.04
N LEU A 221 4.17 -11.72 -24.93
CA LEU A 221 4.35 -10.33 -24.47
C LEU A 221 5.79 -10.04 -23.97
N LYS A 222 6.42 -10.95 -23.28
CA LYS A 222 7.85 -10.95 -22.86
C LYS A 222 8.36 -9.61 -22.33
N LEU A 223 7.69 -9.06 -21.31
CA LEU A 223 8.14 -7.81 -20.68
C LEU A 223 9.27 -8.06 -19.69
N GLU A 224 10.34 -7.25 -19.77
CA GLU A 224 11.43 -7.19 -18.81
C GLU A 224 11.30 -6.03 -17.83
N ALA A 225 10.31 -5.14 -18.04
CA ALA A 225 10.04 -3.96 -17.24
C ALA A 225 8.54 -3.80 -17.01
N ILE A 226 8.18 -3.04 -16.00
CA ILE A 226 6.79 -2.64 -15.76
C ILE A 226 6.42 -1.57 -16.78
N LEU A 227 5.44 -1.83 -17.63
CA LEU A 227 4.92 -0.80 -18.53
C LEU A 227 3.95 0.12 -17.79
N LYS A 228 4.13 1.43 -17.98
CA LYS A 228 3.20 2.46 -17.49
C LYS A 228 2.71 3.35 -18.61
N SER A 229 1.42 3.22 -18.92
CA SER A 229 0.64 4.13 -19.76
C SER A 229 -0.52 4.72 -18.94
N SER A 230 -1.77 4.59 -19.39
CA SER A 230 -2.97 4.84 -18.57
C SER A 230 -3.16 3.81 -17.46
N ILE A 231 -2.68 2.59 -17.68
CA ILE A 231 -2.61 1.48 -16.72
C ILE A 231 -1.15 1.08 -16.49
N PHE A 232 -0.92 0.21 -15.49
CA PHE A 232 0.29 -0.57 -15.37
C PHE A 232 0.09 -1.96 -15.97
N VAL A 233 1.14 -2.52 -16.61
CA VAL A 233 1.28 -3.93 -16.94
C VAL A 233 2.56 -4.42 -16.27
N ILE A 234 2.43 -5.28 -15.27
CA ILE A 234 3.51 -5.71 -14.39
C ILE A 234 3.83 -7.17 -14.70
N PRO A 235 5.06 -7.50 -15.15
CA PRO A 235 5.44 -8.88 -15.39
C PRO A 235 5.48 -9.68 -14.07
N MET A 236 4.95 -10.89 -14.15
CA MET A 236 4.95 -11.90 -13.10
C MET A 236 5.64 -13.15 -13.64
N GLU A 237 5.73 -14.18 -12.82
CA GLU A 237 6.28 -15.46 -13.27
C GLU A 237 5.37 -16.15 -14.30
N LYS A 238 5.97 -17.02 -15.13
CA LYS A 238 5.28 -17.90 -16.07
C LYS A 238 4.35 -17.17 -17.05
N ASP A 239 4.85 -16.08 -17.63
CA ASP A 239 4.13 -15.27 -18.62
C ASP A 239 2.78 -14.70 -18.14
N HIS A 240 2.62 -14.57 -16.81
CA HIS A 240 1.49 -13.86 -16.23
C HIS A 240 1.83 -12.38 -16.06
N TYR A 241 0.82 -11.55 -16.11
CA TYR A 241 0.95 -10.09 -15.92
C TYR A 241 -0.20 -9.56 -15.10
N LEU A 242 0.09 -8.66 -14.15
CA LEU A 242 -0.94 -7.87 -13.48
C LEU A 242 -1.22 -6.61 -14.30
N VAL A 243 -2.49 -6.37 -14.58
CA VAL A 243 -2.97 -5.23 -15.36
C VAL A 243 -3.86 -4.36 -14.47
N GLY A 244 -3.56 -3.09 -14.37
CA GLY A 244 -4.39 -2.21 -13.54
C GLY A 244 -3.86 -0.80 -13.35
N SER A 245 -4.55 -0.04 -12.58
CA SER A 245 -5.79 -0.34 -11.90
C SER A 245 -6.89 0.67 -12.24
N THR A 246 -8.13 0.30 -12.00
CA THR A 246 -9.25 1.24 -12.03
C THR A 246 -9.29 2.13 -10.79
N TYR A 247 -10.12 3.18 -10.86
CA TYR A 247 -10.44 4.08 -9.75
C TYR A 247 -11.95 4.31 -9.72
N GLU A 248 -12.61 3.70 -8.73
CA GLU A 248 -14.05 3.83 -8.51
C GLU A 248 -14.29 4.43 -7.11
N TRP A 249 -15.12 5.46 -7.07
CA TRP A 249 -15.34 6.26 -5.86
C TRP A 249 -16.66 5.98 -5.15
N THR A 250 -17.61 5.32 -5.83
CA THR A 250 -18.97 5.08 -5.31
C THR A 250 -19.10 3.70 -4.72
N ASP A 251 -18.68 2.67 -5.48
CA ASP A 251 -18.75 1.29 -5.02
C ASP A 251 -17.69 1.00 -3.95
N LYS A 252 -18.15 0.64 -2.77
CA LYS A 252 -17.32 0.30 -1.60
C LYS A 252 -17.34 -1.21 -1.29
N THR A 253 -17.53 -2.04 -2.31
CA THR A 253 -17.43 -3.50 -2.19
C THR A 253 -16.10 -4.03 -2.69
N ASN A 254 -15.69 -5.22 -2.22
CA ASN A 254 -14.55 -5.95 -2.76
C ASN A 254 -14.91 -6.87 -3.92
N THR A 255 -16.13 -6.73 -4.49
CA THR A 255 -16.61 -7.56 -5.59
C THR A 255 -16.14 -6.99 -6.93
N PRO A 256 -15.43 -7.76 -7.77
CA PRO A 256 -15.06 -7.35 -9.13
C PRO A 256 -16.28 -7.01 -10.00
N THR A 257 -16.12 -6.08 -10.95
CA THR A 257 -17.21 -5.62 -11.81
C THR A 257 -16.89 -5.80 -13.30
N SER A 258 -17.92 -6.08 -14.11
CA SER A 258 -17.77 -6.21 -15.56
C SER A 258 -17.31 -4.89 -16.21
N ASN A 259 -17.76 -3.73 -15.69
CA ASN A 259 -17.37 -2.42 -16.19
C ASN A 259 -15.86 -2.18 -16.01
N ALA A 260 -15.32 -2.50 -14.83
CA ALA A 260 -13.88 -2.39 -14.57
C ALA A 260 -13.06 -3.34 -15.47
N LYS A 261 -13.57 -4.56 -15.69
CA LYS A 261 -12.94 -5.51 -16.63
C LYS A 261 -12.87 -4.92 -18.03
N THR A 262 -13.98 -4.43 -18.56
CA THR A 262 -14.05 -3.79 -19.90
C THR A 262 -13.09 -2.61 -19.99
N GLU A 263 -13.10 -1.69 -19.01
CA GLU A 263 -12.20 -0.55 -18.96
C GLU A 263 -10.71 -0.95 -19.04
N LEU A 264 -10.33 -1.98 -18.26
CA LEU A 264 -8.94 -2.47 -18.23
C LEU A 264 -8.54 -3.14 -19.54
N LEU A 265 -9.43 -3.94 -20.15
CA LEU A 265 -9.19 -4.60 -21.43
C LEU A 265 -9.02 -3.58 -22.57
N GLU A 266 -9.91 -2.61 -22.67
CA GLU A 266 -9.78 -1.53 -23.67
C GLU A 266 -8.46 -0.76 -23.56
N LYS A 267 -8.01 -0.49 -22.32
CA LYS A 267 -6.72 0.18 -22.08
C LYS A 267 -5.54 -0.72 -22.41
N LEU A 268 -5.65 -2.01 -22.14
CA LEU A 268 -4.62 -2.99 -22.43
C LEU A 268 -4.45 -3.18 -23.95
N GLU A 269 -5.54 -3.36 -24.69
CA GLU A 269 -5.54 -3.53 -26.17
C GLU A 269 -4.96 -2.32 -26.90
N ARG A 270 -5.04 -1.12 -26.31
CA ARG A 270 -4.36 0.09 -26.84
C ARG A 270 -2.84 0.06 -26.59
N LEU A 271 -2.36 -0.79 -25.69
CA LEU A 271 -0.97 -0.83 -25.26
C LEU A 271 -0.20 -2.03 -25.80
N ILE A 272 -0.88 -3.17 -25.99
CA ILE A 272 -0.26 -4.40 -26.49
C ILE A 272 -0.90 -4.89 -27.79
N GLU A 273 -0.17 -5.72 -28.53
CA GLU A 273 -0.58 -6.25 -29.84
C GLU A 273 -0.42 -7.79 -29.93
N CYS A 274 -0.48 -8.45 -28.79
CA CYS A 274 -0.41 -9.90 -28.70
C CYS A 274 -1.69 -10.47 -28.12
N GLU A 275 -1.91 -11.76 -28.36
CA GLU A 275 -3.00 -12.50 -27.71
C GLU A 275 -2.75 -12.69 -26.23
N PHE A 276 -3.81 -12.70 -25.44
CA PHE A 276 -3.78 -12.95 -24.00
C PHE A 276 -5.08 -13.59 -23.52
N GLU A 277 -4.99 -14.26 -22.39
CA GLU A 277 -6.13 -14.82 -21.66
C GLU A 277 -6.28 -14.13 -20.31
N VAL A 278 -7.52 -13.79 -19.92
CA VAL A 278 -7.79 -13.25 -18.58
C VAL A 278 -7.97 -14.42 -17.62
N ILE A 279 -7.06 -14.53 -16.66
CA ILE A 279 -7.02 -15.62 -15.68
C ILE A 279 -7.82 -15.27 -14.42
N ASP A 280 -7.74 -14.00 -13.95
CA ASP A 280 -8.36 -13.60 -12.68
C ASP A 280 -8.70 -12.10 -12.69
N GLN A 281 -9.66 -11.72 -11.86
CA GLN A 281 -10.02 -10.34 -11.58
C GLN A 281 -10.22 -10.14 -10.07
N ARG A 282 -9.56 -9.15 -9.50
CA ARG A 282 -9.61 -8.83 -8.07
C ARG A 282 -9.95 -7.38 -7.82
N ALA A 283 -10.64 -7.13 -6.70
CA ALA A 283 -11.03 -5.80 -6.26
C ALA A 283 -10.66 -5.54 -4.80
N GLY A 284 -10.28 -4.29 -4.49
CA GLY A 284 -9.99 -3.88 -3.12
C GLY A 284 -10.18 -2.38 -2.93
N ILE A 285 -10.54 -1.97 -1.72
CA ILE A 285 -10.81 -0.58 -1.39
C ILE A 285 -9.56 0.02 -0.73
N ARG A 286 -8.88 0.91 -1.44
CA ARG A 286 -7.72 1.64 -0.90
C ARG A 286 -8.19 2.59 0.20
N PRO A 287 -7.57 2.61 1.37
CA PRO A 287 -7.90 3.55 2.43
C PRO A 287 -7.36 4.95 2.06
N THR A 288 -8.09 5.68 1.25
CA THR A 288 -7.70 7.00 0.72
C THR A 288 -8.27 8.10 1.59
N VAL A 289 -7.41 8.97 2.12
CA VAL A 289 -7.80 10.15 2.90
C VAL A 289 -7.99 11.35 1.96
N VAL A 290 -8.87 12.27 2.30
CA VAL A 290 -9.20 13.47 1.49
C VAL A 290 -7.97 14.30 1.12
N ASP A 291 -7.03 14.47 2.05
CA ASP A 291 -5.78 15.21 1.85
C ASP A 291 -4.62 14.36 1.32
N ARG A 292 -4.83 13.08 1.13
CA ARG A 292 -3.85 12.10 0.67
C ARG A 292 -2.63 11.93 1.58
N ARG A 293 -2.80 12.22 2.87
CA ARG A 293 -1.81 11.96 3.93
C ARG A 293 -2.30 10.82 4.84
N PRO A 294 -1.41 10.01 5.39
CA PRO A 294 -1.78 8.98 6.36
C PRO A 294 -2.48 9.54 7.58
N LEU A 295 -3.18 8.66 8.28
CA LEU A 295 -3.83 8.92 9.56
C LEU A 295 -3.04 8.21 10.65
N VAL A 296 -2.28 8.97 11.43
CA VAL A 296 -1.41 8.44 12.49
C VAL A 296 -1.68 9.23 13.77
N GLY A 297 -1.83 8.56 14.89
CA GLY A 297 -1.92 9.27 16.17
C GLY A 297 -2.84 8.65 17.22
N GLN A 298 -2.94 9.37 18.34
CA GLN A 298 -3.72 9.01 19.50
C GLN A 298 -5.13 9.58 19.40
N HIS A 299 -6.13 8.82 19.86
CA HIS A 299 -7.49 9.34 19.97
C HIS A 299 -7.55 10.50 20.99
N PRO A 300 -8.24 11.61 20.69
CA PRO A 300 -8.24 12.80 21.56
C PRO A 300 -8.82 12.54 22.96
N VAL A 301 -9.75 11.63 23.09
CA VAL A 301 -10.43 11.27 24.36
C VAL A 301 -9.91 9.93 24.92
N HIS A 302 -9.87 8.88 24.10
CA HIS A 302 -9.44 7.54 24.51
C HIS A 302 -7.93 7.40 24.48
N LYS A 303 -7.27 7.61 25.61
CA LYS A 303 -5.82 7.81 25.68
C LYS A 303 -4.96 6.58 25.42
N ASN A 304 -5.55 5.38 25.47
CA ASN A 304 -4.83 4.14 25.13
C ASN A 304 -5.15 3.65 23.72
N SER A 305 -5.95 4.41 22.96
CA SER A 305 -6.42 4.06 21.61
C SER A 305 -5.70 4.88 20.54
N TYR A 306 -5.11 4.21 19.56
CA TYR A 306 -4.30 4.80 18.48
C TYR A 306 -4.76 4.30 17.11
N ILE A 307 -4.42 5.06 16.07
CA ILE A 307 -4.67 4.69 14.67
C ILE A 307 -3.41 4.76 13.83
N LEU A 308 -3.26 3.80 12.92
CA LEU A 308 -2.30 3.80 11.82
C LEU A 308 -3.03 3.37 10.56
N ASN A 309 -3.45 4.32 9.73
CA ASN A 309 -4.32 4.06 8.60
C ASN A 309 -4.10 5.08 7.46
N GLY A 310 -4.96 5.06 6.44
CA GLY A 310 -4.94 6.07 5.39
C GLY A 310 -3.74 5.97 4.44
N LEU A 311 -3.11 4.81 4.28
CA LEU A 311 -1.91 4.63 3.45
C LEU A 311 -2.17 4.80 1.94
N GLY A 312 -3.43 4.82 1.51
CA GLY A 312 -3.85 5.10 0.15
C GLY A 312 -3.26 4.13 -0.89
N THR A 313 -2.77 4.69 -1.99
CA THR A 313 -2.21 3.92 -3.12
C THR A 313 -0.73 3.60 -2.98
N ARG A 314 -0.07 4.02 -1.91
CA ARG A 314 1.40 3.92 -1.72
C ARG A 314 1.78 3.24 -0.41
N GLY A 315 0.90 2.39 0.10
CA GLY A 315 1.11 1.71 1.36
C GLY A 315 2.47 1.02 1.48
N VAL A 316 2.96 0.43 0.40
CA VAL A 316 4.28 -0.24 0.35
C VAL A 316 5.43 0.71 0.74
N LEU A 317 5.44 1.93 0.22
CA LEU A 317 6.50 2.91 0.53
C LEU A 317 6.28 3.61 1.87
N VAL A 318 5.02 3.88 2.21
CA VAL A 318 4.68 4.79 3.31
C VAL A 318 4.57 4.06 4.65
N ALA A 319 4.10 2.81 4.65
CA ALA A 319 3.80 2.08 5.88
C ALA A 319 4.97 1.94 6.86
N PRO A 320 6.22 1.64 6.44
CA PRO A 320 7.34 1.51 7.38
C PRO A 320 7.63 2.80 8.14
N ALA A 321 7.68 3.95 7.44
CA ALA A 321 7.94 5.24 8.07
C ALA A 321 6.80 5.65 9.01
N MET A 322 5.55 5.39 8.65
CA MET A 322 4.39 5.71 9.48
C MET A 322 4.32 4.84 10.74
N ALA A 323 4.67 3.57 10.61
CA ALA A 323 4.73 2.65 11.75
C ALA A 323 5.82 3.07 12.75
N LYS A 324 7.00 3.48 12.23
CA LYS A 324 8.06 4.04 13.07
C LYS A 324 7.62 5.32 13.76
N ALA A 325 7.04 6.27 13.02
CA ALA A 325 6.57 7.53 13.59
C ALA A 325 5.54 7.33 14.69
N LEU A 326 4.60 6.40 14.51
CA LEU A 326 3.64 6.06 15.56
C LEU A 326 4.33 5.45 16.78
N TYR A 327 5.25 4.51 16.57
CA TYR A 327 6.00 3.88 17.65
C TYR A 327 6.79 4.91 18.48
N ASP A 328 7.56 5.77 17.80
CA ASP A 328 8.36 6.81 18.45
C ASP A 328 7.46 7.80 19.21
N SER A 329 6.29 8.12 18.67
CA SER A 329 5.33 9.00 19.35
C SER A 329 4.74 8.36 20.61
N ILE A 330 4.54 7.05 20.61
CA ILE A 330 3.94 6.33 21.75
C ILE A 330 4.95 6.02 22.85
N GLU A 331 6.16 5.62 22.50
CA GLU A 331 7.11 5.08 23.45
C GLU A 331 8.27 6.05 23.78
N GLU A 332 8.50 7.05 22.90
CA GLU A 332 9.59 8.03 23.03
C GLU A 332 9.09 9.48 23.13
N ASP A 333 7.77 9.67 23.20
CA ASP A 333 7.11 10.99 23.23
C ASP A 333 7.54 11.92 22.10
N THR A 334 7.98 11.36 20.96
CA THR A 334 8.38 12.13 19.78
C THR A 334 7.15 12.70 19.08
N PRO A 335 7.04 14.01 18.87
CA PRO A 335 5.88 14.60 18.21
C PRO A 335 5.69 14.08 16.78
N LEU A 336 4.46 13.74 16.42
CA LEU A 336 4.13 13.39 15.05
C LEU A 336 4.24 14.61 14.12
N PRO A 337 4.74 14.45 12.89
CA PRO A 337 4.62 15.49 11.86
C PRO A 337 3.15 15.90 11.67
N ALA A 338 2.88 17.21 11.69
CA ALA A 338 1.52 17.75 11.64
C ALA A 338 0.70 17.25 10.43
N GLU A 339 1.36 16.95 9.32
CA GLU A 339 0.71 16.47 8.07
C GLU A 339 0.20 15.03 8.14
N ILE A 340 0.62 14.22 9.13
CA ILE A 340 0.15 12.85 9.33
C ILE A 340 -0.65 12.69 10.62
N ASP A 341 -0.46 13.60 11.60
CA ASP A 341 -1.17 13.56 12.88
C ASP A 341 -2.67 13.73 12.66
N ILE A 342 -3.47 12.82 13.23
CA ILE A 342 -4.94 12.90 13.17
C ILE A 342 -5.49 14.15 13.85
N ASN A 343 -4.72 14.79 14.75
CA ASN A 343 -5.12 16.03 15.41
C ASN A 343 -5.42 17.17 14.42
N ARG A 344 -4.91 17.10 13.17
CA ARG A 344 -5.25 18.06 12.11
C ARG A 344 -6.74 18.05 11.73
N PHE A 345 -7.48 17.01 12.14
CA PHE A 345 -8.93 16.89 11.91
C PHE A 345 -9.78 17.04 13.16
N VAL A 346 -9.19 17.07 14.36
CA VAL A 346 -9.95 17.10 15.64
C VAL A 346 -10.89 18.30 15.73
N ALA A 347 -10.40 19.51 15.37
CA ALA A 347 -11.22 20.73 15.44
C ALA A 347 -12.48 20.72 14.56
N ALA A 348 -12.59 19.78 13.61
CA ALA A 348 -13.79 19.63 12.78
C ALA A 348 -14.84 18.70 13.40
N PHE A 349 -14.51 17.93 14.46
CA PHE A 349 -15.33 16.86 14.99
C PHE A 349 -15.52 16.90 16.52
N PHE A 350 -14.72 17.67 17.21
CA PHE A 350 -14.74 17.93 18.66
C PHE A 350 -14.65 19.43 18.92
#